data_19ccc968ba705d2a72227fcd2551180f
#
_entry.id   19ccc968ba705d2a72227fcd2551180f
#
_cell.length_a   1.000
_cell.length_b   1.000
_cell.length_c   1.000
_cell.angle_alpha   90.00
_cell.angle_beta   90.00
_cell.angle_gamma   90.00
#
_symmetry.space_group_name_H-M   'P 1'
#
loop_
_entity.id
_entity.type
_entity.pdbx_description
1 polymer ?
#
loop_
_entity_poly.entity_id
_entity_poly.type
_entity_poly.pdbx_seq_one_letter_code
_entity_poly.pdbx_strand_id
1 'polypeptide(L)'
;MDSTLKENIKTFISKGIDEESMDSKENIFWKGLRNVGTELWLDTGDMDEAAKIWSAEMTALTTNNSLLNKEIQKGIYDSFISEAKEIVKSLPLKQQIIEIAFILNARHGLRLAKKFGGNVSVELHTDTAHDMDAIVEYGLRYFAINPEQFIVKVPYTATGLIAARKLREKGVRINFTLEFSARQNVMVTLITKPNYQNVFLGRVGGYIKNNGLGDGSGAGERTVISTQRWVTELSKNNPEPAKLMPEHALATHCCEWYF
;
A
#
# COMPACT_ATOMS: atom_id res chain seq x y z
N MET A 1 13.60 -8.38 -18.26
CA MET A 1 12.52 -9.27 -18.76
C MET A 1 12.03 -8.76 -20.11
N ASP A 2 11.72 -9.69 -21.02
CA ASP A 2 11.23 -9.39 -22.37
C ASP A 2 9.87 -8.63 -22.33
N SER A 3 9.66 -7.71 -23.28
CA SER A 3 8.45 -6.90 -23.40
C SER A 3 7.19 -7.74 -23.64
N THR A 4 7.33 -8.80 -24.44
CA THR A 4 6.23 -9.73 -24.75
C THR A 4 5.74 -10.45 -23.50
N LEU A 5 6.68 -10.92 -22.66
CA LEU A 5 6.34 -11.58 -21.41
C LEU A 5 5.64 -10.60 -20.44
N LYS A 6 6.09 -9.33 -20.37
CA LYS A 6 5.44 -8.31 -19.55
C LYS A 6 3.98 -8.06 -19.96
N GLU A 7 3.72 -7.99 -21.26
CA GLU A 7 2.36 -7.79 -21.77
C GLU A 7 1.47 -9.02 -21.55
N ASN A 8 2.02 -10.23 -21.73
CA ASN A 8 1.32 -11.47 -21.40
C ASN A 8 0.92 -11.52 -19.94
N ILE A 9 1.84 -11.15 -19.02
CA ILE A 9 1.56 -11.09 -17.58
C ILE A 9 0.46 -10.06 -17.29
N LYS A 10 0.51 -8.87 -17.88
CA LYS A 10 -0.51 -7.83 -17.72
C LYS A 10 -1.90 -8.32 -18.14
N THR A 11 -1.98 -8.93 -19.31
CA THR A 11 -3.22 -9.52 -19.83
C THR A 11 -3.75 -10.61 -18.93
N PHE A 12 -2.85 -11.49 -18.43
CA PHE A 12 -3.20 -12.58 -17.52
C PHE A 12 -3.75 -12.07 -16.18
N ILE A 13 -3.16 -11.02 -15.60
CA ILE A 13 -3.61 -10.42 -14.34
C ILE A 13 -5.08 -9.98 -14.42
N SER A 14 -5.50 -9.45 -15.57
CA SER A 14 -6.85 -8.91 -15.78
C SER A 14 -7.88 -9.96 -16.22
N LYS A 15 -7.43 -11.17 -16.58
CA LYS A 15 -8.29 -12.23 -17.14
C LYS A 15 -9.31 -12.72 -16.10
N GLY A 16 -10.60 -12.71 -16.45
CA GLY A 16 -11.66 -13.29 -15.64
C GLY A 16 -11.82 -12.66 -14.27
N ILE A 17 -11.66 -11.35 -14.17
CA ILE A 17 -12.06 -10.58 -12.98
C ILE A 17 -13.53 -10.21 -13.18
N ASP A 18 -14.42 -10.83 -12.42
CA ASP A 18 -15.87 -10.74 -12.52
C ASP A 18 -16.56 -10.29 -11.23
N GLU A 19 -15.81 -9.76 -10.27
CA GLU A 19 -16.39 -9.22 -9.04
C GLU A 19 -17.50 -8.21 -9.36
N GLU A 20 -18.66 -8.40 -8.74
CA GLU A 20 -19.74 -7.43 -8.77
C GLU A 20 -19.37 -6.22 -7.89
N SER A 21 -19.66 -5.04 -8.40
CA SER A 21 -19.51 -3.81 -7.63
C SER A 21 -20.46 -3.82 -6.44
N MET A 22 -19.96 -3.47 -5.28
CA MET A 22 -20.76 -3.43 -4.06
C MET A 22 -21.44 -2.07 -3.90
N ASP A 23 -22.76 -2.07 -3.71
CA ASP A 23 -23.48 -0.89 -3.27
C ASP A 23 -23.12 -0.56 -1.82
N SER A 24 -22.56 0.62 -1.62
CA SER A 24 -22.16 1.07 -0.28
C SER A 24 -23.20 1.99 0.33
N LYS A 25 -23.54 1.76 1.60
CA LYS A 25 -24.45 2.62 2.36
C LYS A 25 -23.70 3.77 3.01
N GLU A 26 -24.35 4.93 3.13
CA GLU A 26 -23.83 6.04 3.93
C GLU A 26 -23.78 5.68 5.41
N ASN A 27 -22.73 6.16 6.09
CA ASN A 27 -22.56 6.09 7.52
C ASN A 27 -22.37 7.50 8.09
N ILE A 28 -23.32 7.94 8.92
CA ILE A 28 -23.34 9.33 9.43
C ILE A 28 -22.10 9.70 10.25
N PHE A 29 -21.52 8.73 10.97
CA PHE A 29 -20.29 8.95 11.74
C PHE A 29 -19.09 9.19 10.81
N TRP A 30 -18.92 8.33 9.79
CA TRP A 30 -17.85 8.47 8.80
C TRP A 30 -18.03 9.72 7.95
N LYS A 31 -19.27 10.07 7.62
CA LYS A 31 -19.60 11.32 6.93
C LYS A 31 -19.15 12.55 7.72
N GLY A 32 -19.29 12.54 9.04
CA GLY A 32 -18.77 13.58 9.91
C GLY A 32 -17.25 13.75 9.79
N LEU A 33 -16.50 12.66 9.77
CA LEU A 33 -15.04 12.70 9.58
C LEU A 33 -14.65 13.19 8.18
N ARG A 34 -15.36 12.76 7.14
CA ARG A 34 -15.14 13.26 5.77
C ARG A 34 -15.35 14.76 5.67
N ASN A 35 -16.38 15.29 6.32
CA ASN A 35 -16.70 16.72 6.32
C ASN A 35 -15.61 17.61 6.95
N VAL A 36 -14.78 17.06 7.84
CA VAL A 36 -13.61 17.76 8.38
C VAL A 36 -12.32 17.49 7.59
N GLY A 37 -12.44 16.91 6.39
CA GLY A 37 -11.31 16.71 5.46
C GLY A 37 -10.53 15.40 5.64
N THR A 38 -11.03 14.47 6.48
CA THR A 38 -10.38 13.16 6.67
C THR A 38 -10.70 12.21 5.51
N GLU A 39 -9.69 11.59 4.92
CA GLU A 39 -9.88 10.42 4.06
C GLU A 39 -9.88 9.14 4.89
N LEU A 40 -10.83 8.25 4.60
CA LEU A 40 -10.97 6.98 5.31
C LEU A 40 -10.48 5.85 4.42
N TRP A 41 -9.51 5.11 4.92
CA TRP A 41 -8.93 3.95 4.27
C TRP A 41 -9.11 2.71 5.13
N LEU A 42 -9.38 1.58 4.49
CA LEU A 42 -9.51 0.31 5.17
C LEU A 42 -8.22 -0.50 5.00
N ASP A 43 -7.61 -0.91 6.12
CA ASP A 43 -6.40 -1.74 6.11
C ASP A 43 -6.77 -3.22 6.20
N THR A 44 -7.05 -3.83 5.07
CA THR A 44 -7.32 -5.27 4.95
C THR A 44 -7.13 -5.76 3.52
N GLY A 45 -6.72 -7.03 3.39
CA GLY A 45 -6.79 -7.78 2.13
C GLY A 45 -8.02 -8.67 2.02
N ASP A 46 -8.75 -8.87 3.13
CA ASP A 46 -9.92 -9.74 3.17
C ASP A 46 -11.15 -9.05 2.60
N MET A 47 -11.62 -9.54 1.45
CA MET A 47 -12.78 -8.96 0.75
C MET A 47 -14.09 -9.11 1.53
N ASP A 48 -14.23 -10.17 2.31
CA ASP A 48 -15.45 -10.44 3.07
C ASP A 48 -15.48 -9.61 4.36
N GLU A 49 -14.34 -9.42 5.01
CA GLU A 49 -14.20 -8.49 6.13
C GLU A 49 -14.43 -7.06 5.67
N ALA A 50 -13.79 -6.66 4.56
CA ALA A 50 -13.99 -5.34 3.98
C ALA A 50 -15.47 -5.06 3.68
N ALA A 51 -16.18 -6.00 3.08
CA ALA A 51 -17.58 -5.85 2.70
C ALA A 51 -18.53 -5.60 3.90
N LYS A 52 -18.17 -6.08 5.09
CA LYS A 52 -18.99 -5.87 6.31
C LYS A 52 -18.95 -4.43 6.82
N ILE A 53 -17.86 -3.71 6.57
CA ILE A 53 -17.60 -2.38 7.14
C ILE A 53 -17.44 -1.28 6.09
N TRP A 54 -17.35 -1.64 4.81
CA TRP A 54 -17.24 -0.67 3.73
C TRP A 54 -18.46 0.25 3.67
N SER A 55 -18.23 1.54 3.58
CA SER A 55 -19.27 2.57 3.47
C SER A 55 -18.93 3.56 2.36
N ALA A 56 -19.92 4.34 1.96
CA ALA A 56 -19.79 5.33 0.88
C ALA A 56 -18.72 6.40 1.13
N GLU A 57 -18.34 6.60 2.40
CA GLU A 57 -17.33 7.57 2.80
C GLU A 57 -15.89 7.04 2.69
N MET A 58 -15.71 5.73 2.54
CA MET A 58 -14.38 5.13 2.36
C MET A 58 -13.85 5.38 0.95
N THR A 59 -12.60 5.77 0.84
CA THR A 59 -11.99 6.18 -0.43
C THR A 59 -10.94 5.21 -0.94
N ALA A 60 -10.42 4.35 -0.08
CA ALA A 60 -9.39 3.41 -0.47
C ALA A 60 -9.29 2.21 0.48
N LEU A 61 -8.60 1.18 -0.02
CA LEU A 61 -8.06 0.09 0.78
C LEU A 61 -6.54 0.13 0.72
N THR A 62 -5.90 -0.26 1.82
CA THR A 62 -4.48 -0.55 1.83
C THR A 62 -4.27 -2.01 2.19
N THR A 63 -3.34 -2.65 1.52
CA THR A 63 -2.95 -4.02 1.79
C THR A 63 -1.43 -4.10 1.90
N ASN A 64 -0.94 -5.28 2.25
CA ASN A 64 0.48 -5.56 2.31
C ASN A 64 0.73 -7.04 1.99
N ASN A 65 2.00 -7.41 1.80
CA ASN A 65 2.37 -8.78 1.43
C ASN A 65 1.89 -9.83 2.46
N SER A 66 1.82 -9.49 3.75
CA SER A 66 1.31 -10.40 4.78
C SER A 66 -0.21 -10.59 4.71
N LEU A 67 -0.96 -9.51 4.46
CA LEU A 67 -2.41 -9.58 4.27
C LEU A 67 -2.76 -10.37 3.00
N LEU A 68 -2.06 -10.13 1.90
CA LEU A 68 -2.21 -10.91 0.68
C LEU A 68 -1.89 -12.40 0.91
N ASN A 69 -0.83 -12.71 1.67
CA ASN A 69 -0.47 -14.09 1.96
C ASN A 69 -1.59 -14.84 2.71
N LYS A 70 -2.29 -14.16 3.63
CA LYS A 70 -3.47 -14.75 4.28
C LYS A 70 -4.57 -15.13 3.28
N GLU A 71 -4.81 -14.28 2.29
CA GLU A 71 -5.78 -14.58 1.22
C GLU A 71 -5.33 -15.74 0.34
N ILE A 72 -4.04 -15.82 0.01
CA ILE A 72 -3.47 -16.95 -0.73
C ILE A 72 -3.65 -18.27 0.05
N GLN A 73 -3.42 -18.25 1.36
CA GLN A 73 -3.58 -19.43 2.22
C GLN A 73 -5.03 -19.95 2.31
N LYS A 74 -6.02 -19.16 1.92
CA LYS A 74 -7.41 -19.63 1.78
C LYS A 74 -7.63 -20.52 0.54
N GLY A 75 -6.61 -20.69 -0.32
CA GLY A 75 -6.68 -21.48 -1.54
C GLY A 75 -7.40 -20.81 -2.71
N ILE A 76 -7.86 -19.57 -2.56
CA ILE A 76 -8.63 -18.86 -3.59
C ILE A 76 -7.83 -18.54 -4.86
N TYR A 77 -6.52 -18.69 -4.81
CA TYR A 77 -5.60 -18.44 -5.92
C TYR A 77 -4.88 -19.69 -6.44
N ASP A 78 -5.18 -20.91 -5.98
CA ASP A 78 -4.40 -22.11 -6.30
C ASP A 78 -4.34 -22.41 -7.79
N SER A 79 -5.49 -22.38 -8.49
CA SER A 79 -5.53 -22.56 -9.94
C SER A 79 -4.80 -21.44 -10.68
N PHE A 80 -4.97 -20.20 -10.22
CA PHE A 80 -4.34 -19.03 -10.82
C PHE A 80 -2.82 -19.04 -10.63
N ILE A 81 -2.32 -19.50 -9.49
CA ILE A 81 -0.88 -19.69 -9.23
C ILE A 81 -0.31 -20.75 -10.17
N SER A 82 -1.03 -21.82 -10.41
CA SER A 82 -0.60 -22.89 -11.33
C SER A 82 -0.45 -22.39 -12.76
N GLU A 83 -1.40 -21.58 -13.25
CA GLU A 83 -1.30 -20.93 -14.56
C GLU A 83 -0.15 -19.88 -14.60
N ALA A 84 0.00 -19.07 -13.53
CA ALA A 84 1.08 -18.08 -13.43
C ALA A 84 2.46 -18.73 -13.52
N LYS A 85 2.67 -19.88 -12.87
CA LYS A 85 3.94 -20.65 -12.94
C LYS A 85 4.29 -21.03 -14.38
N GLU A 86 3.33 -21.44 -15.17
CA GLU A 86 3.55 -21.78 -16.59
C GLU A 86 3.99 -20.55 -17.42
N ILE A 87 3.41 -19.39 -17.13
CA ILE A 87 3.75 -18.14 -17.84
C ILE A 87 5.19 -17.72 -17.54
N VAL A 88 5.65 -17.86 -16.30
CA VAL A 88 6.97 -17.38 -15.86
C VAL A 88 8.04 -18.48 -15.83
N LYS A 89 7.75 -19.70 -16.24
CA LYS A 89 8.65 -20.86 -16.11
C LYS A 89 10.02 -20.73 -16.77
N SER A 90 10.14 -19.85 -17.77
CA SER A 90 11.42 -19.57 -18.44
C SER A 90 12.36 -18.69 -17.62
N LEU A 91 11.89 -18.06 -16.55
CA LEU A 91 12.68 -17.18 -15.70
C LEU A 91 13.47 -18.00 -14.66
N PRO A 92 14.58 -17.45 -14.12
CA PRO A 92 15.25 -18.02 -12.94
C PRO A 92 14.30 -18.10 -11.75
N LEU A 93 14.44 -19.12 -10.90
CA LEU A 93 13.51 -19.41 -9.79
C LEU A 93 13.23 -18.18 -8.89
N LYS A 94 14.28 -17.43 -8.51
CA LYS A 94 14.10 -16.20 -7.71
C LYS A 94 13.20 -15.19 -8.44
N GLN A 95 13.38 -15.03 -9.74
CA GLN A 95 12.58 -14.13 -10.54
C GLN A 95 11.15 -14.64 -10.70
N GLN A 96 10.93 -15.95 -10.83
CA GLN A 96 9.59 -16.54 -10.85
C GLN A 96 8.81 -16.20 -9.59
N ILE A 97 9.43 -16.30 -8.41
CA ILE A 97 8.80 -15.99 -7.12
C ILE A 97 8.33 -14.53 -7.08
N ILE A 98 9.21 -13.59 -7.46
CA ILE A 98 8.87 -12.16 -7.47
C ILE A 98 7.76 -11.86 -8.48
N GLU A 99 7.80 -12.47 -9.67
CA GLU A 99 6.77 -12.30 -10.69
C GLU A 99 5.41 -12.85 -10.25
N ILE A 100 5.38 -14.02 -9.66
CA ILE A 100 4.14 -14.60 -9.13
C ILE A 100 3.57 -13.73 -8.01
N ALA A 101 4.41 -13.26 -7.09
CA ALA A 101 3.97 -12.34 -6.04
C ALA A 101 3.41 -11.02 -6.61
N PHE A 102 4.06 -10.46 -7.64
CA PHE A 102 3.57 -9.29 -8.36
C PHE A 102 2.20 -9.56 -9.03
N ILE A 103 2.08 -10.69 -9.73
CA ILE A 103 0.85 -11.11 -10.41
C ILE A 103 -0.31 -11.22 -9.41
N LEU A 104 -0.07 -11.88 -8.29
CA LEU A 104 -1.09 -12.07 -7.25
C LEU A 104 -1.50 -10.75 -6.59
N ASN A 105 -0.53 -9.91 -6.27
CA ASN A 105 -0.79 -8.61 -5.65
C ASN A 105 -1.58 -7.69 -6.59
N ALA A 106 -1.18 -7.62 -7.87
CA ALA A 106 -1.89 -6.83 -8.86
C ALA A 106 -3.31 -7.34 -9.11
N ARG A 107 -3.50 -8.67 -9.25
CA ARG A 107 -4.82 -9.27 -9.40
C ARG A 107 -5.71 -9.01 -8.21
N HIS A 108 -5.19 -9.22 -7.00
CA HIS A 108 -5.94 -8.97 -5.78
C HIS A 108 -6.34 -7.49 -5.66
N GLY A 109 -5.41 -6.59 -5.96
CA GLY A 109 -5.70 -5.15 -6.03
C GLY A 109 -6.80 -4.80 -7.03
N LEU A 110 -6.80 -5.40 -8.22
CA LEU A 110 -7.87 -5.20 -9.22
C LEU A 110 -9.23 -5.70 -8.71
N ARG A 111 -9.27 -6.84 -8.05
CA ARG A 111 -10.50 -7.40 -7.45
C ARG A 111 -11.06 -6.45 -6.39
N LEU A 112 -10.21 -5.97 -5.48
CA LEU A 112 -10.59 -4.97 -4.46
C LEU A 112 -11.10 -3.69 -5.11
N ALA A 113 -10.36 -3.15 -6.09
CA ALA A 113 -10.74 -1.92 -6.80
C ALA A 113 -12.10 -2.07 -7.50
N LYS A 114 -12.35 -3.21 -8.15
CA LYS A 114 -13.61 -3.47 -8.84
C LYS A 114 -14.78 -3.62 -7.87
N LYS A 115 -14.59 -4.39 -6.78
CA LYS A 115 -15.66 -4.64 -5.81
C LYS A 115 -16.06 -3.39 -5.03
N PHE A 116 -15.09 -2.60 -4.59
CA PHE A 116 -15.33 -1.48 -3.69
C PHE A 116 -15.32 -0.10 -4.36
N GLY A 117 -14.89 -0.01 -5.62
CA GLY A 117 -14.84 1.25 -6.37
C GLY A 117 -13.79 2.26 -5.88
N GLY A 118 -13.08 1.96 -4.79
CA GLY A 118 -12.06 2.82 -4.18
C GLY A 118 -10.66 2.64 -4.75
N ASN A 119 -9.74 3.49 -4.31
CA ASN A 119 -8.32 3.30 -4.59
C ASN A 119 -7.77 2.08 -3.84
N VAL A 120 -6.70 1.48 -4.35
CA VAL A 120 -6.01 0.36 -3.68
C VAL A 120 -4.51 0.64 -3.59
N SER A 121 -3.98 0.64 -2.37
CA SER A 121 -2.55 0.74 -2.14
C SER A 121 -1.91 -0.64 -2.26
N VAL A 122 -1.18 -0.87 -3.37
CA VAL A 122 -0.51 -2.14 -3.71
C VAL A 122 0.96 -2.09 -3.32
N GLU A 123 1.44 -3.08 -2.58
CA GLU A 123 2.80 -3.10 -2.04
C GLU A 123 3.77 -3.80 -2.99
N LEU A 124 4.97 -3.23 -3.11
CA LEU A 124 6.09 -3.87 -3.80
C LEU A 124 6.58 -5.09 -3.02
N HIS A 125 7.14 -6.08 -3.73
CA HIS A 125 7.76 -7.23 -3.07
C HIS A 125 8.98 -6.81 -2.26
N THR A 126 9.15 -7.36 -1.05
CA THR A 126 10.23 -7.00 -0.12
C THR A 126 11.63 -7.15 -0.70
N ASP A 127 11.85 -8.15 -1.55
CA ASP A 127 13.14 -8.39 -2.21
C ASP A 127 13.57 -7.27 -3.18
N THR A 128 12.63 -6.38 -3.57
CA THR A 128 12.93 -5.22 -4.40
C THR A 128 13.38 -3.99 -3.59
N ALA A 129 13.23 -4.00 -2.26
CA ALA A 129 13.38 -2.83 -1.40
C ALA A 129 14.73 -2.11 -1.50
N HIS A 130 15.78 -2.80 -1.94
CA HIS A 130 17.15 -2.29 -2.10
C HIS A 130 17.60 -2.25 -3.55
N ASP A 131 16.72 -2.51 -4.52
CA ASP A 131 16.99 -2.45 -5.95
C ASP A 131 16.14 -1.34 -6.60
N MET A 132 16.81 -0.23 -6.94
CA MET A 132 16.14 0.96 -7.49
C MET A 132 15.45 0.64 -8.83
N ASP A 133 16.11 -0.12 -9.69
CA ASP A 133 15.57 -0.41 -11.03
C ASP A 133 14.38 -1.35 -10.93
N ALA A 134 14.43 -2.32 -10.02
CA ALA A 134 13.30 -3.19 -9.72
C ALA A 134 12.10 -2.40 -9.14
N ILE A 135 12.33 -1.51 -8.15
CA ILE A 135 11.25 -0.66 -7.60
C ILE A 135 10.59 0.15 -8.71
N VAL A 136 11.37 0.79 -9.57
CA VAL A 136 10.84 1.60 -10.68
C VAL A 136 10.11 0.72 -11.69
N GLU A 137 10.68 -0.42 -12.07
CA GLU A 137 10.06 -1.35 -13.03
C GLU A 137 8.69 -1.84 -12.51
N TYR A 138 8.64 -2.41 -11.31
CA TYR A 138 7.38 -2.94 -10.77
C TYR A 138 6.38 -1.84 -10.45
N GLY A 139 6.82 -0.69 -9.99
CA GLY A 139 5.96 0.48 -9.78
C GLY A 139 5.28 0.95 -11.07
N LEU A 140 6.01 1.03 -12.18
CA LEU A 140 5.45 1.36 -13.50
C LEU A 140 4.51 0.27 -14.03
N ARG A 141 4.78 -1.00 -13.72
CA ARG A 141 3.91 -2.12 -14.11
C ARG A 141 2.59 -2.08 -13.36
N TYR A 142 2.58 -1.79 -12.04
CA TYR A 142 1.33 -1.55 -11.30
C TYR A 142 0.55 -0.38 -11.89
N PHE A 143 1.22 0.73 -12.15
CA PHE A 143 0.60 1.89 -12.77
C PHE A 143 -0.01 1.56 -14.15
N ALA A 144 0.68 0.79 -14.98
CA ALA A 144 0.17 0.37 -16.29
C ALA A 144 -1.04 -0.59 -16.22
N ILE A 145 -1.24 -1.29 -15.09
CA ILE A 145 -2.39 -2.18 -14.87
C ILE A 145 -3.64 -1.38 -14.50
N ASN A 146 -3.54 -0.46 -13.55
CA ASN A 146 -4.67 0.38 -13.15
C ASN A 146 -4.18 1.77 -12.70
N PRO A 147 -3.95 2.71 -13.65
CA PRO A 147 -3.41 4.02 -13.34
C PRO A 147 -4.37 4.90 -12.51
N GLU A 148 -5.67 4.62 -12.59
CA GLU A 148 -6.68 5.44 -11.92
C GLU A 148 -6.84 5.09 -10.44
N GLN A 149 -6.69 3.81 -10.07
CA GLN A 149 -7.00 3.36 -8.72
C GLN A 149 -5.80 2.83 -7.94
N PHE A 150 -4.71 2.39 -8.62
CA PHE A 150 -3.55 1.90 -7.89
C PHE A 150 -2.69 3.04 -7.33
N ILE A 151 -2.28 2.84 -6.08
CA ILE A 151 -1.30 3.66 -5.37
C ILE A 151 -0.17 2.72 -4.97
N VAL A 152 1.04 2.96 -5.48
CA VAL A 152 2.17 2.05 -5.25
C VAL A 152 2.77 2.31 -3.87
N LYS A 153 2.81 1.26 -3.03
CA LYS A 153 3.37 1.32 -1.69
C LYS A 153 4.87 1.01 -1.73
N VAL A 154 5.70 2.01 -1.40
CA VAL A 154 7.16 1.97 -1.48
C VAL A 154 7.77 2.02 -0.09
N PRO A 155 8.71 1.11 0.28
CA PRO A 155 9.31 1.09 1.62
C PRO A 155 10.37 2.17 1.81
N TYR A 156 10.52 2.63 3.07
CA TYR A 156 11.55 3.58 3.48
C TYR A 156 12.94 2.93 3.46
N THR A 157 13.60 3.04 2.32
CA THR A 157 15.02 2.71 2.11
C THR A 157 15.68 3.84 1.33
N ALA A 158 16.99 3.92 1.35
CA ALA A 158 17.72 4.91 0.53
C ALA A 158 17.38 4.76 -0.95
N THR A 159 17.28 3.52 -1.43
CA THR A 159 16.90 3.16 -2.80
C THR A 159 15.45 3.53 -3.08
N GLY A 160 14.54 3.23 -2.11
CA GLY A 160 13.12 3.55 -2.20
C GLY A 160 12.84 5.04 -2.33
N LEU A 161 13.59 5.89 -1.61
CA LEU A 161 13.48 7.36 -1.72
C LEU A 161 13.72 7.84 -3.16
N ILE A 162 14.78 7.39 -3.80
CA ILE A 162 15.14 7.82 -5.15
C ILE A 162 14.20 7.20 -6.20
N ALA A 163 13.87 5.91 -6.03
CA ALA A 163 12.95 5.23 -6.93
C ALA A 163 11.54 5.85 -6.89
N ALA A 164 11.02 6.14 -5.70
CA ALA A 164 9.71 6.79 -5.55
C ALA A 164 9.67 8.18 -6.20
N ARG A 165 10.75 8.96 -6.09
CA ARG A 165 10.87 10.23 -6.83
C ARG A 165 10.73 10.03 -8.35
N LYS A 166 11.49 9.08 -8.90
CA LYS A 166 11.42 8.73 -10.34
C LYS A 166 10.02 8.28 -10.76
N LEU A 167 9.33 7.54 -9.91
CA LEU A 167 7.95 7.12 -10.15
C LEU A 167 6.98 8.30 -10.12
N ARG A 168 7.13 9.21 -9.15
CA ARG A 168 6.34 10.45 -9.09
C ARG A 168 6.50 11.32 -10.33
N GLU A 169 7.72 11.47 -10.83
CA GLU A 169 8.03 12.22 -12.08
C GLU A 169 7.34 11.60 -13.31
N LYS A 170 6.96 10.32 -13.24
CA LYS A 170 6.19 9.58 -14.27
C LYS A 170 4.68 9.53 -13.99
N GLY A 171 4.18 10.28 -13.00
CA GLY A 171 2.76 10.36 -12.65
C GLY A 171 2.24 9.22 -11.77
N VAL A 172 3.11 8.30 -11.32
CA VAL A 172 2.69 7.21 -10.42
C VAL A 172 2.33 7.76 -9.05
N ARG A 173 1.16 7.40 -8.54
CA ARG A 173 0.78 7.74 -7.17
C ARG A 173 1.52 6.84 -6.18
N ILE A 174 2.10 7.46 -5.16
CA ILE A 174 2.94 6.79 -4.17
C ILE A 174 2.33 6.90 -2.77
N ASN A 175 2.28 5.76 -2.09
CA ASN A 175 2.10 5.64 -0.65
C ASN A 175 3.45 5.20 -0.05
N PHE A 176 4.11 6.09 0.68
CA PHE A 176 5.40 5.76 1.31
C PHE A 176 5.16 5.08 2.64
N THR A 177 5.93 4.04 2.97
CA THR A 177 5.69 3.19 4.15
C THR A 177 6.96 2.86 4.92
N LEU A 178 6.81 2.34 6.13
CA LEU A 178 7.88 2.03 7.11
C LEU A 178 8.53 3.29 7.67
N GLU A 179 7.72 4.29 7.98
CA GLU A 179 8.15 5.53 8.59
C GLU A 179 7.76 5.55 10.07
N PHE A 180 8.75 5.68 10.94
CA PHE A 180 8.61 5.58 12.40
C PHE A 180 9.01 6.86 13.13
N SER A 181 9.40 7.91 12.40
CA SER A 181 9.79 9.19 12.99
C SER A 181 9.48 10.38 12.10
N ALA A 182 9.27 11.54 12.70
CA ALA A 182 9.07 12.78 11.96
C ALA A 182 10.25 13.10 11.03
N ARG A 183 11.47 12.74 11.39
CA ARG A 183 12.66 12.97 10.55
C ARG A 183 12.62 12.15 9.26
N GLN A 184 12.17 10.89 9.35
CA GLN A 184 11.98 10.05 8.15
C GLN A 184 10.93 10.66 7.23
N ASN A 185 9.79 11.07 7.77
CA ASN A 185 8.72 11.70 6.99
C ASN A 185 9.14 13.01 6.34
N VAL A 186 9.93 13.84 7.03
CA VAL A 186 10.53 15.06 6.46
C VAL A 186 11.42 14.72 5.27
N MET A 187 12.28 13.70 5.40
CA MET A 187 13.14 13.25 4.31
C MET A 187 12.32 12.78 3.10
N VAL A 188 11.29 11.99 3.33
CA VAL A 188 10.36 11.51 2.29
C VAL A 188 9.69 12.69 1.60
N THR A 189 9.16 13.65 2.35
CA THR A 189 8.50 14.86 1.81
C THR A 189 9.43 15.66 0.89
N LEU A 190 10.66 15.86 1.31
CA LEU A 190 11.65 16.66 0.56
C LEU A 190 12.13 15.96 -0.71
N ILE A 191 12.41 14.67 -0.61
CA ILE A 191 13.03 13.92 -1.71
C ILE A 191 11.97 13.41 -2.70
N THR A 192 10.91 12.77 -2.22
CA THR A 192 10.00 12.01 -3.08
C THR A 192 8.72 12.74 -3.43
N LYS A 193 8.26 13.67 -2.59
CA LYS A 193 6.96 14.33 -2.73
C LYS A 193 5.83 13.31 -3.00
N PRO A 194 5.64 12.31 -2.12
CA PRO A 194 4.65 11.27 -2.34
C PRO A 194 3.22 11.84 -2.19
N ASN A 195 2.21 11.06 -2.59
CA ASN A 195 0.81 11.43 -2.35
C ASN A 195 0.42 11.13 -0.90
N TYR A 196 0.95 10.03 -0.34
CA TYR A 196 0.65 9.55 1.00
C TYR A 196 1.93 9.10 1.71
N GLN A 197 1.95 9.30 3.03
CA GLN A 197 3.02 8.84 3.92
C GLN A 197 2.40 8.13 5.12
N ASN A 198 2.81 6.88 5.36
CA ASN A 198 2.37 6.12 6.54
C ASN A 198 3.23 6.48 7.74
N VAL A 199 2.58 6.85 8.85
CA VAL A 199 3.22 7.00 10.15
C VAL A 199 2.80 5.84 11.04
N PHE A 200 3.71 4.93 11.36
CA PHE A 200 3.44 3.73 12.16
C PHE A 200 3.24 4.04 13.63
N LEU A 201 2.16 4.73 13.95
CA LEU A 201 1.84 5.26 15.28
C LEU A 201 1.83 4.18 16.36
N GLY A 202 1.08 3.10 16.16
CA GLY A 202 0.95 2.03 17.14
C GLY A 202 2.27 1.28 17.38
N ARG A 203 3.05 1.04 16.31
CA ARG A 203 4.33 0.34 16.41
C ARG A 203 5.40 1.14 17.14
N VAL A 204 5.39 2.47 17.04
CA VAL A 204 6.33 3.33 17.78
C VAL A 204 6.12 3.14 19.28
N GLY A 205 4.88 3.22 19.78
CA GLY A 205 4.56 3.00 21.17
C GLY A 205 4.87 1.57 21.62
N GLY A 206 4.47 0.57 20.82
CA GLY A 206 4.74 -0.84 21.08
C GLY A 206 6.24 -1.16 21.16
N TYR A 207 7.05 -0.62 20.25
CA TYR A 207 8.50 -0.79 20.30
C TYR A 207 9.13 -0.26 21.60
N ILE A 208 8.73 0.95 22.02
CA ILE A 208 9.22 1.56 23.26
C ILE A 208 8.90 0.65 24.46
N LYS A 209 7.65 0.20 24.56
CA LYS A 209 7.20 -0.66 25.65
C LYS A 209 7.93 -2.01 25.67
N ASN A 210 8.00 -2.67 24.54
CA ASN A 210 8.56 -4.03 24.43
C ASN A 210 10.09 -4.08 24.65
N ASN A 211 10.77 -2.95 24.43
CA ASN A 211 12.21 -2.84 24.66
C ASN A 211 12.58 -2.18 26.00
N GLY A 212 11.63 -2.00 26.92
CA GLY A 212 11.89 -1.44 28.25
C GLY A 212 12.33 0.04 28.23
N LEU A 213 12.02 0.78 27.15
CA LEU A 213 12.38 2.19 26.99
C LEU A 213 11.34 3.16 27.59
N GLY A 214 10.27 2.63 28.17
CA GLY A 214 9.15 3.34 28.78
C GLY A 214 7.83 2.62 28.51
N ASP A 215 6.71 3.25 28.84
CA ASP A 215 5.38 2.68 28.60
C ASP A 215 4.89 2.84 27.15
N GLY A 216 5.58 3.67 26.36
CA GLY A 216 5.23 3.95 24.97
C GLY A 216 4.01 4.86 24.77
N SER A 217 3.35 5.27 25.85
CA SER A 217 2.12 6.06 25.81
C SER A 217 2.32 7.41 25.11
N GLY A 218 1.46 7.72 24.15
CA GLY A 218 1.48 8.97 23.39
C GLY A 218 2.70 9.17 22.48
N ALA A 219 3.61 8.19 22.36
CA ALA A 219 4.83 8.34 21.57
C ALA A 219 4.52 8.39 20.06
N GLY A 220 3.63 7.52 19.60
CA GLY A 220 3.16 7.51 18.23
C GLY A 220 2.40 8.78 17.85
N GLU A 221 1.50 9.23 18.72
CA GLU A 221 0.70 10.44 18.55
C GLU A 221 1.60 11.68 18.45
N ARG A 222 2.61 11.79 19.32
CA ARG A 222 3.61 12.87 19.21
C ARG A 222 4.38 12.81 17.91
N THR A 223 4.69 11.62 17.42
CA THR A 223 5.35 11.43 16.11
C THR A 223 4.44 11.95 14.98
N VAL A 224 3.16 11.61 14.98
CA VAL A 224 2.18 12.09 13.99
C VAL A 224 2.06 13.61 14.04
N ILE A 225 1.87 14.20 15.23
CA ILE A 225 1.74 15.65 15.41
C ILE A 225 2.99 16.37 14.90
N SER A 226 4.17 15.87 15.26
CA SER A 226 5.45 16.45 14.81
C SER A 226 5.60 16.34 13.29
N THR A 227 5.27 15.17 12.73
CA THR A 227 5.29 14.95 11.27
C THR A 227 4.34 15.93 10.57
N GLN A 228 3.10 16.03 11.03
CA GLN A 228 2.11 16.91 10.42
C GLN A 228 2.57 18.37 10.39
N ARG A 229 3.14 18.85 11.50
CA ARG A 229 3.68 20.23 11.57
C ARG A 229 4.77 20.46 10.53
N TRP A 230 5.72 19.55 10.42
CA TRP A 230 6.82 19.67 9.45
C TRP A 230 6.35 19.54 8.01
N VAL A 231 5.50 18.57 7.72
CA VAL A 231 4.98 18.37 6.35
C VAL A 231 4.16 19.58 5.92
N THR A 232 3.34 20.14 6.81
CA THR A 232 2.58 21.37 6.54
C THR A 232 3.52 22.54 6.23
N GLU A 233 4.57 22.73 7.03
CA GLU A 233 5.55 23.81 6.82
C GLU A 233 6.28 23.67 5.49
N LEU A 234 6.79 22.47 5.19
CA LEU A 234 7.53 22.18 3.96
C LEU A 234 6.63 22.23 2.71
N SER A 235 5.34 22.06 2.89
CA SER A 235 4.37 22.04 1.80
C SER A 235 3.72 23.38 1.51
N LYS A 236 4.07 24.46 2.21
CA LYS A 236 3.50 25.81 1.99
C LYS A 236 3.55 26.28 0.54
N ASN A 237 4.57 25.85 -0.19
CA ASN A 237 4.77 26.18 -1.60
C ASN A 237 4.51 24.97 -2.52
N ASN A 238 3.92 23.89 -2.01
CA ASN A 238 3.59 22.71 -2.80
C ASN A 238 2.06 22.66 -3.01
N PRO A 239 1.57 22.71 -4.24
CA PRO A 239 0.13 22.63 -4.51
C PRO A 239 -0.48 21.28 -4.14
N GLU A 240 0.33 20.23 -4.06
CA GLU A 240 -0.10 18.87 -3.71
C GLU A 240 0.71 18.33 -2.53
N PRO A 241 0.44 18.77 -1.29
CA PRO A 241 1.12 18.25 -0.12
C PRO A 241 0.77 16.77 0.09
N ALA A 242 1.75 16.02 0.60
CA ALA A 242 1.50 14.63 0.98
C ALA A 242 0.48 14.56 2.12
N LYS A 243 -0.46 13.62 2.02
CA LYS A 243 -1.41 13.30 3.10
C LYS A 243 -0.76 12.30 4.05
N LEU A 244 -0.82 12.59 5.34
CA LEU A 244 -0.36 11.67 6.36
C LEU A 244 -1.42 10.60 6.61
N MET A 245 -0.96 9.38 6.73
CA MET A 245 -1.77 8.24 7.12
C MET A 245 -1.27 7.74 8.48
N PRO A 246 -1.87 8.20 9.59
CA PRO A 246 -1.59 7.61 10.89
C PRO A 246 -2.12 6.17 10.89
N GLU A 247 -1.21 5.22 10.80
CA GLU A 247 -1.57 3.82 10.98
C GLU A 247 -1.78 3.57 12.46
N HIS A 248 -3.02 3.75 12.88
CA HIS A 248 -3.45 3.43 14.22
C HIS A 248 -3.79 1.95 14.27
N ALA A 249 -3.32 1.27 15.31
CA ALA A 249 -3.73 -0.07 15.66
C ALA A 249 -5.20 -0.16 16.15
N LEU A 250 -6.15 0.36 15.39
CA LEU A 250 -7.52 -0.14 15.45
C LEU A 250 -7.59 -1.56 14.85
N ALA A 251 -6.63 -1.93 14.07
CA ALA A 251 -6.25 -3.30 13.88
C ALA A 251 -5.41 -3.75 15.10
N THR A 252 -6.06 -4.00 16.23
CA THR A 252 -5.47 -4.80 17.32
C THR A 252 -4.84 -6.09 16.80
N HIS A 253 -5.20 -6.52 15.63
CA HIS A 253 -4.63 -7.65 14.90
C HIS A 253 -3.32 -7.34 14.16
N CYS A 254 -3.04 -6.13 13.73
CA CYS A 254 -1.74 -5.81 13.10
C CYS A 254 -0.59 -5.71 14.11
N CYS A 255 -0.87 -5.35 15.36
CA CYS A 255 0.17 -5.24 16.38
C CYS A 255 0.54 -6.57 17.04
N GLU A 256 -0.35 -7.56 17.03
CA GLU A 256 -0.08 -8.88 17.63
C GLU A 256 0.77 -9.80 16.74
N TRP A 257 0.89 -9.52 15.44
CA TRP A 257 1.53 -10.43 14.47
C TRP A 257 2.97 -10.06 14.09
N TYR A 258 3.53 -9.02 14.66
CA TYR A 258 4.89 -8.56 14.33
C TYR A 258 5.84 -8.52 15.53
N PHE A 259 5.51 -9.26 16.60
CA PHE A 259 6.41 -9.46 17.74
C PHE A 259 6.61 -10.93 18.00
#